data_7cacff6a296cb3e90b18ee4281b531cf
#
_entry.id   7cacff6a296cb3e90b18ee4281b531cf
#
_cell.length_a   1.000
_cell.length_b   1.000
_cell.length_c   1.000
_cell.angle_alpha   90.00
_cell.angle_beta   90.00
_cell.angle_gamma   90.00
#
_symmetry.space_group_name_H-M   'P 1'
#
loop_
_entity.id
_entity.type
_entity.pdbx_description
1 polymer ?
#
loop_
_entity_poly.entity_id
_entity_poly.type
_entity_poly.pdbx_seq_one_letter_code
_entity_poly.pdbx_strand_id
1 'polypeptide(L)'
;MDSVGADLFVGTAEDAANSSSLETHGITTIVSLTHETPSPAIQSLTIRSIPLIDGPQNSREQFTKAVKETVAALTAEGGVLVHCSAGASRSPTVAATALALSQDMELEDALQQVADNRDAVDPHEALLRQAAH
;
A
#
# COMPACT_ATOMS: atom_id res chain seq x y z
N MET A 1 -1.56 -5.11 10.49
CA MET A 1 -0.73 -4.43 9.47
C MET A 1 0.73 -4.68 9.74
N ASP A 2 1.52 -4.72 8.71
CA ASP A 2 2.95 -5.04 8.81
C ASP A 2 3.80 -3.90 8.25
N SER A 3 4.83 -3.51 9.01
CA SER A 3 5.82 -2.55 8.52
C SER A 3 6.72 -3.20 7.47
N VAL A 4 6.82 -2.58 6.31
CA VAL A 4 7.66 -3.08 5.23
C VAL A 4 8.88 -2.18 4.96
N GLY A 5 9.05 -1.15 5.78
CA GLY A 5 10.21 -0.24 5.76
C GLY A 5 9.82 1.20 5.48
N ALA A 6 10.68 2.17 5.83
CA ALA A 6 10.52 3.59 5.52
C ALA A 6 9.17 4.19 5.96
N ASP A 7 8.66 3.78 7.11
CA ASP A 7 7.35 4.18 7.64
C ASP A 7 6.16 3.74 6.75
N LEU A 8 6.38 2.76 5.90
CA LEU A 8 5.36 2.20 5.03
C LEU A 8 4.83 0.88 5.62
N PHE A 9 3.50 0.77 5.65
CA PHE A 9 2.80 -0.39 6.20
C PHE A 9 1.87 -0.96 5.13
N VAL A 10 1.68 -2.27 5.16
CA VAL A 10 0.75 -3.01 4.30
C VAL A 10 -0.27 -3.69 5.18
N GLY A 11 -1.54 -3.62 4.82
CA GLY A 11 -2.60 -4.21 5.63
C GLY A 11 -3.86 -4.55 4.86
N THR A 12 -4.85 -4.96 5.64
CA THR A 12 -6.17 -5.36 5.15
C THR A 12 -7.17 -4.22 5.34
N ALA A 13 -8.38 -4.40 4.82
CA ALA A 13 -9.48 -3.46 5.06
C ALA A 13 -9.82 -3.36 6.55
N GLU A 14 -9.70 -4.45 7.30
CA GLU A 14 -9.91 -4.42 8.76
C GLU A 14 -8.85 -3.57 9.45
N ASP A 15 -7.60 -3.66 9.02
CA ASP A 15 -6.51 -2.84 9.57
C ASP A 15 -6.80 -1.36 9.36
N ALA A 16 -7.27 -1.00 8.17
CA ALA A 16 -7.57 0.39 7.83
C ALA A 16 -8.75 0.95 8.63
N ALA A 17 -9.62 0.10 9.15
CA ALA A 17 -10.76 0.49 9.97
C ALA A 17 -10.45 0.44 11.48
N ASN A 18 -9.29 -0.05 11.87
CA ASN A 18 -8.92 -0.22 13.28
C ASN A 18 -8.17 1.00 13.81
N SER A 19 -8.91 1.92 14.42
CA SER A 19 -8.36 3.18 14.93
C SER A 19 -7.22 2.98 15.94
N SER A 20 -7.34 2.01 16.84
CA SER A 20 -6.29 1.72 17.83
C SER A 20 -4.99 1.29 17.18
N SER A 21 -5.07 0.42 16.17
CA SER A 21 -3.90 -0.04 15.43
C SER A 21 -3.25 1.10 14.66
N LEU A 22 -4.06 1.94 14.01
CA LEU A 22 -3.58 3.11 13.27
C LEU A 22 -2.82 4.08 14.18
N GLU A 23 -3.36 4.36 15.36
CA GLU A 23 -2.71 5.23 16.33
C GLU A 23 -1.41 4.61 16.87
N THR A 24 -1.45 3.33 17.20
CA THR A 24 -0.27 2.61 17.72
C THR A 24 0.90 2.65 16.76
N HIS A 25 0.62 2.58 15.45
CA HIS A 25 1.66 2.58 14.41
C HIS A 25 1.97 3.98 13.87
N GLY A 26 1.33 5.01 14.39
CA GLY A 26 1.57 6.38 13.96
C GLY A 26 1.14 6.67 12.52
N ILE A 27 0.08 6.01 12.05
CA ILE A 27 -0.42 6.19 10.68
C ILE A 27 -1.07 7.56 10.53
N THR A 28 -0.65 8.31 9.53
CA THR A 28 -1.21 9.62 9.20
C THR A 28 -1.90 9.63 7.84
N THR A 29 -1.55 8.71 6.94
CA THR A 29 -2.14 8.60 5.61
C THR A 29 -2.50 7.16 5.32
N ILE A 30 -3.70 6.95 4.76
CA ILE A 30 -4.14 5.64 4.28
C ILE A 30 -4.29 5.74 2.76
N VAL A 31 -3.62 4.86 2.02
CA VAL A 31 -3.83 4.68 0.58
C VAL A 31 -4.74 3.47 0.40
N SER A 32 -5.98 3.73 0.06
CA SER A 32 -7.02 2.71 -0.06
C SER A 32 -7.15 2.23 -1.49
N LEU A 33 -6.94 0.94 -1.72
CA LEU A 33 -7.01 0.32 -3.05
C LEU A 33 -8.30 -0.47 -3.26
N THR A 34 -9.24 -0.38 -2.33
CA THR A 34 -10.55 -1.02 -2.44
C THR A 34 -11.59 -0.02 -2.95
N HIS A 35 -12.73 -0.54 -3.43
CA HIS A 35 -13.84 0.31 -3.85
C HIS A 35 -14.56 0.97 -2.68
N GLU A 36 -14.44 0.41 -1.48
CA GLU A 36 -15.00 0.98 -0.27
C GLU A 36 -13.94 1.79 0.46
N THR A 37 -14.28 3.02 0.82
CA THR A 37 -13.37 3.88 1.59
C THR A 37 -13.47 3.52 3.07
N PRO A 38 -12.34 3.29 3.78
CA PRO A 38 -12.38 3.03 5.21
C PRO A 38 -12.88 4.25 5.98
N SER A 39 -13.55 4.00 7.09
CA SER A 39 -14.11 5.05 7.94
C SER A 39 -13.59 4.90 9.37
N PRO A 40 -12.29 5.09 9.62
CA PRO A 40 -11.75 5.04 10.98
C PRO A 40 -12.26 6.24 11.80
N ALA A 41 -12.28 6.09 13.10
CA ALA A 41 -12.75 7.13 14.01
C ALA A 41 -11.74 8.28 14.21
N ILE A 42 -10.62 8.26 13.53
CA ILE A 42 -9.56 9.28 13.65
C ILE A 42 -9.78 10.35 12.58
N GLN A 43 -10.01 11.59 13.02
CA GLN A 43 -10.34 12.68 12.09
C GLN A 43 -9.11 13.31 11.42
N SER A 44 -7.93 13.12 11.99
CA SER A 44 -6.69 13.71 11.46
C SER A 44 -6.05 12.91 10.33
N LEU A 45 -6.63 11.76 9.98
CA LEU A 45 -6.10 10.91 8.90
C LEU A 45 -6.43 11.49 7.53
N THR A 46 -5.44 11.41 6.65
CA THR A 46 -5.65 11.64 5.21
C THR A 46 -5.92 10.31 4.54
N ILE A 47 -7.02 10.21 3.79
CA ILE A 47 -7.36 9.01 3.05
C ILE A 47 -7.32 9.31 1.56
N ARG A 48 -6.49 8.55 0.83
CA ARG A 48 -6.38 8.64 -0.63
C ARG A 48 -6.95 7.36 -1.22
N SER A 49 -8.07 7.47 -1.93
CA SER A 49 -8.78 6.32 -2.47
C SER A 49 -8.48 6.17 -3.94
N ILE A 50 -7.78 5.09 -4.30
CA ILE A 50 -7.44 4.75 -5.68
C ILE A 50 -7.81 3.29 -5.90
N PRO A 51 -9.08 2.99 -6.21
CA PRO A 51 -9.54 1.61 -6.33
C PRO A 51 -8.79 0.85 -7.42
N LEU A 52 -8.27 -0.33 -7.05
CA LEU A 52 -7.64 -1.27 -7.96
C LEU A 52 -8.39 -2.60 -7.90
N ILE A 53 -8.39 -3.32 -9.02
CA ILE A 53 -8.92 -4.66 -9.12
C ILE A 53 -7.74 -5.63 -9.07
N ASP A 54 -7.89 -6.73 -8.35
CA ASP A 54 -6.85 -7.76 -8.32
C ASP A 54 -6.93 -8.56 -9.63
N GLY A 55 -6.06 -8.22 -10.57
CA GLY A 55 -6.03 -8.88 -11.87
C GLY A 55 -5.75 -7.92 -13.02
N PRO A 56 -6.04 -8.34 -14.26
CA PRO A 56 -5.66 -7.59 -15.46
C PRO A 56 -6.57 -6.43 -15.82
N GLN A 57 -7.67 -6.21 -15.11
CA GLN A 57 -8.61 -5.14 -15.42
C GLN A 57 -8.14 -3.74 -14.97
N ASN A 58 -7.05 -3.65 -14.24
CA ASN A 58 -6.51 -2.36 -13.83
C ASN A 58 -5.89 -1.63 -15.01
N SER A 59 -6.16 -0.32 -15.12
CA SER A 59 -5.43 0.51 -16.06
C SER A 59 -4.05 0.81 -15.51
N ARG A 60 -3.07 1.00 -16.39
CA ARG A 60 -1.74 1.44 -16.00
C ARG A 60 -1.81 2.79 -15.26
N GLU A 61 -2.71 3.67 -15.66
CA GLU A 61 -2.90 4.98 -15.04
C GLU A 61 -3.32 4.86 -13.58
N GLN A 62 -4.27 3.95 -13.25
CA GLN A 62 -4.70 3.74 -11.88
C GLN A 62 -3.57 3.18 -11.01
N PHE A 63 -2.84 2.19 -11.53
CA PHE A 63 -1.69 1.63 -10.81
C PHE A 63 -0.63 2.70 -10.56
N THR A 64 -0.27 3.46 -11.60
CA THR A 64 0.72 4.53 -11.50
C THR A 64 0.28 5.59 -10.49
N LYS A 65 -1.00 5.96 -10.51
CA LYS A 65 -1.55 6.92 -9.55
C LYS A 65 -1.41 6.42 -8.12
N ALA A 66 -1.74 5.14 -7.86
CA ALA A 66 -1.62 4.55 -6.54
C ALA A 66 -0.16 4.60 -6.04
N VAL A 67 0.79 4.26 -6.90
CA VAL A 67 2.22 4.32 -6.57
C VAL A 67 2.66 5.76 -6.28
N LYS A 68 2.30 6.70 -7.13
CA LYS A 68 2.67 8.12 -6.98
C LYS A 68 2.10 8.70 -5.69
N GLU A 69 0.85 8.40 -5.37
CA GLU A 69 0.22 8.87 -4.13
C GLU A 69 0.92 8.29 -2.90
N THR A 70 1.34 7.04 -2.97
CA THR A 70 2.07 6.39 -1.89
C THR A 70 3.45 7.03 -1.71
N VAL A 71 4.18 7.26 -2.79
CA VAL A 71 5.49 7.93 -2.73
C VAL A 71 5.35 9.34 -2.17
N ALA A 72 4.35 10.09 -2.62
CA ALA A 72 4.09 11.45 -2.10
C ALA A 72 3.79 11.43 -0.60
N ALA A 73 2.99 10.46 -0.14
CA ALA A 73 2.67 10.31 1.27
C ALA A 73 3.91 9.99 2.12
N LEU A 74 4.86 9.21 1.57
CA LEU A 74 6.09 8.86 2.28
C LEU A 74 7.02 10.05 2.49
N THR A 75 6.85 11.14 1.75
CA THR A 75 7.65 12.36 1.96
C THR A 75 7.13 13.21 3.11
N ALA A 76 5.90 12.97 3.55
CA ALA A 76 5.32 13.65 4.71
C ALA A 76 5.72 12.94 6.00
N GLU A 77 5.52 13.60 7.15
CA GLU A 77 5.77 12.98 8.44
C GLU A 77 4.68 11.98 8.78
N GLY A 78 5.05 10.88 9.45
CA GLY A 78 4.14 9.85 9.93
C GLY A 78 4.10 8.62 9.05
N GLY A 79 3.36 7.61 9.51
CA GLY A 79 3.25 6.34 8.82
C GLY A 79 2.22 6.37 7.70
N VAL A 80 2.46 5.54 6.68
CA VAL A 80 1.56 5.38 5.53
C VAL A 80 1.10 3.93 5.49
N LEU A 81 -0.21 3.72 5.51
CA LEU A 81 -0.80 2.39 5.34
C LEU A 81 -1.36 2.26 3.92
N VAL A 82 -0.86 1.27 3.18
CA VAL A 82 -1.45 0.86 1.89
C VAL A 82 -2.25 -0.40 2.16
N HIS A 83 -3.54 -0.38 1.84
CA HIS A 83 -4.38 -1.55 2.09
C HIS A 83 -5.19 -1.95 0.86
N CYS A 84 -5.50 -3.24 0.80
CA CYS A 84 -6.53 -3.81 -0.06
C CYS A 84 -7.36 -4.76 0.79
N SER A 85 -8.22 -5.60 0.20
CA SER A 85 -9.11 -6.44 1.02
C SER A 85 -8.33 -7.40 1.92
N ALA A 86 -7.43 -8.21 1.34
CA ALA A 86 -6.66 -9.21 2.09
C ALA A 86 -5.21 -8.82 2.35
N GLY A 87 -4.71 -7.75 1.72
CA GLY A 87 -3.31 -7.34 1.85
C GLY A 87 -2.31 -8.32 1.23
N ALA A 88 -2.75 -9.15 0.27
CA ALA A 88 -1.91 -10.21 -0.28
C ALA A 88 -1.38 -9.92 -1.69
N SER A 89 -2.06 -9.09 -2.46
CA SER A 89 -1.69 -8.83 -3.87
C SER A 89 -1.56 -7.35 -4.19
N ARG A 90 -2.67 -6.61 -4.16
CA ARG A 90 -2.70 -5.20 -4.58
C ARG A 90 -1.81 -4.32 -3.71
N SER A 91 -2.02 -4.34 -2.41
CA SER A 91 -1.27 -3.46 -1.51
C SER A 91 0.22 -3.82 -1.43
N PRO A 92 0.64 -5.10 -1.38
CA PRO A 92 2.06 -5.42 -1.41
C PRO A 92 2.76 -4.97 -2.70
N THR A 93 2.08 -5.10 -3.85
CA THR A 93 2.66 -4.70 -5.14
C THR A 93 2.84 -3.19 -5.22
N VAL A 94 1.84 -2.41 -4.81
CA VAL A 94 1.95 -0.95 -4.76
C VAL A 94 3.04 -0.53 -3.77
N ALA A 95 3.06 -1.13 -2.58
CA ALA A 95 4.06 -0.81 -1.55
C ALA A 95 5.48 -1.10 -2.04
N ALA A 96 5.71 -2.26 -2.66
CA ALA A 96 7.03 -2.62 -3.18
C ALA A 96 7.49 -1.66 -4.27
N THR A 97 6.58 -1.28 -5.19
CA THR A 97 6.90 -0.33 -6.25
C THR A 97 7.24 1.05 -5.68
N ALA A 98 6.48 1.50 -4.69
CA ALA A 98 6.75 2.77 -4.02
C ALA A 98 8.09 2.76 -3.26
N LEU A 99 8.42 1.65 -2.60
CA LEU A 99 9.73 1.48 -1.94
C LEU A 99 10.86 1.53 -2.96
N ALA A 100 10.71 0.83 -4.09
CA ALA A 100 11.73 0.82 -5.13
C ALA A 100 12.03 2.24 -5.62
N LEU A 101 10.99 3.04 -5.82
CA LEU A 101 11.14 4.42 -6.28
C LEU A 101 11.67 5.36 -5.20
N SER A 102 11.15 5.25 -3.97
CA SER A 102 11.50 6.19 -2.90
C SER A 102 12.86 5.88 -2.26
N GLN A 103 13.31 4.63 -2.28
CA GLN A 103 14.56 4.18 -1.67
C GLN A 103 15.63 3.84 -2.71
N ASP A 104 15.36 4.08 -3.99
CA ASP A 104 16.28 3.78 -5.10
C ASP A 104 16.73 2.31 -5.08
N MET A 105 15.75 1.40 -4.94
CA MET A 105 15.96 -0.05 -4.90
C MET A 105 15.52 -0.68 -6.22
N GLU A 106 16.07 -1.85 -6.52
CA GLU A 106 15.52 -2.70 -7.57
C GLU A 106 14.15 -3.22 -7.15
N LEU A 107 13.21 -3.35 -8.09
CA LEU A 107 11.86 -3.82 -7.78
C LEU A 107 11.87 -5.21 -7.14
N GLU A 108 12.73 -6.11 -7.61
CA GLU A 108 12.85 -7.46 -7.05
C GLU A 108 13.24 -7.42 -5.58
N ASP A 109 14.18 -6.55 -5.21
CA ASP A 109 14.62 -6.38 -3.83
C ASP A 109 13.51 -5.80 -2.96
N ALA A 110 12.76 -4.85 -3.50
CA ALA A 110 11.62 -4.26 -2.78
C ALA A 110 10.51 -5.30 -2.57
N LEU A 111 10.20 -6.10 -3.58
CA LEU A 111 9.22 -7.19 -3.44
C LEU A 111 9.66 -8.21 -2.39
N GLN A 112 10.95 -8.54 -2.36
CA GLN A 112 11.49 -9.45 -1.35
C GLN A 112 11.39 -8.86 0.05
N GLN A 113 11.68 -7.58 0.20
CA GLN A 113 11.56 -6.90 1.49
C GLN A 113 10.12 -6.92 2.00
N VAL A 114 9.14 -6.66 1.13
CA VAL A 114 7.72 -6.73 1.49
C VAL A 114 7.35 -8.15 1.88
N ALA A 115 7.78 -9.15 1.12
CA ALA A 115 7.50 -10.56 1.40
C ALA A 115 8.12 -11.02 2.73
N ASP A 116 9.32 -10.54 3.05
CA ASP A 116 10.02 -10.87 4.30
C ASP A 116 9.29 -10.31 5.53
N ASN A 117 8.53 -9.23 5.36
CA ASN A 117 7.85 -8.55 6.45
C ASN A 117 6.35 -8.83 6.51
N ARG A 118 5.82 -9.62 5.57
CA ARG A 118 4.40 -9.95 5.52
C ARG A 118 4.18 -11.34 4.92
N ASP A 119 3.61 -12.25 5.71
CA ASP A 119 3.47 -13.66 5.36
C ASP A 119 2.49 -13.93 4.20
N ALA A 120 1.52 -13.06 3.98
CA ALA A 120 0.41 -13.30 3.06
C ALA A 120 0.61 -12.67 1.68
N VAL A 121 1.86 -12.49 1.23
CA VAL A 121 2.13 -11.86 -0.06
C VAL A 121 1.95 -12.86 -1.21
N ASP A 122 1.02 -12.57 -2.11
CA ASP A 122 0.73 -13.40 -3.29
C ASP A 122 0.24 -12.45 -4.41
N PRO A 123 1.15 -11.66 -5.02
CA PRO A 123 0.75 -10.68 -6.01
C PRO A 123 0.29 -11.33 -7.31
N HIS A 124 -0.78 -10.80 -7.89
CA HIS A 124 -1.27 -11.24 -9.19
C HIS A 124 -0.25 -10.91 -10.27
N GLU A 125 -0.04 -11.82 -11.21
CA GLU A 125 0.95 -11.67 -12.28
C GLU A 125 0.75 -10.39 -13.10
N ALA A 126 -0.50 -10.03 -13.38
CA ALA A 126 -0.80 -8.82 -14.13
C ALA A 126 -0.34 -7.55 -13.39
N LEU A 127 -0.46 -7.51 -12.05
CA LEU A 127 0.03 -6.40 -11.24
C LEU A 127 1.56 -6.32 -11.26
N LEU A 128 2.24 -7.46 -11.24
CA LEU A 128 3.70 -7.51 -11.35
C LEU A 128 4.17 -6.96 -12.71
N ARG A 129 3.47 -7.27 -13.79
CA ARG A 129 3.78 -6.72 -15.10
C ARG A 129 3.60 -5.20 -15.14
N GLN A 130 2.55 -4.68 -14.53
CA GLN A 130 2.33 -3.23 -14.43
C GLN A 130 3.44 -2.56 -13.62
N ALA A 131 3.87 -3.17 -12.53
CA ALA A 131 4.94 -2.65 -11.69
C ALA A 131 6.27 -2.58 -12.44
N ALA A 132 6.55 -3.54 -13.34
CA ALA A 132 7.80 -3.61 -14.10
C ALA A 132 7.88 -2.58 -15.25
N HIS A 133 6.78 -1.98 -15.59
CA HIS A 133 6.71 -0.94 -16.60
C HIS A 133 6.58 0.43 -15.98
#